data_5aed2df977de5acc1ade93c35fac830f
#
_entry.id   5aed2df977de5acc1ade93c35fac830f
#
_cell.length_a   1.000
_cell.length_b   1.000
_cell.length_c   1.000
_cell.angle_alpha   90.00
_cell.angle_beta   90.00
_cell.angle_gamma   90.00
#
_symmetry.space_group_name_H-M   'P 1'
#
loop_
_entity.id
_entity.type
_entity.pdbx_description
1 polymer ?
#
loop_
_entity_poly.entity_id
_entity_poly.type
_entity_poly.pdbx_seq_one_letter_code
_entity_poly.pdbx_strand_id
1 'polypeptide(L)'
;MAVALTDAGSLSWRALVIELQMRPGAVRYACAVALLLAGCAAAPPAPVRHASDPDALWRIVSTRCLAEAPRSPDCAAVWSDPARQAVVLKDRHGSFQYLLVPSVRVSGIEDPALLSADAPNYFASAWDARSFVAQALQRPLPRQYVSLALNSPHGRSQEQLHIHIDCLRPDVYAALQRQRMKIGPKWHALAEPLRGHMYLARTLEGDALEQDPIRLLADALAADASLRDYSLVVAGAQLQDGRPGFVLLATRQDARSGNRASGEEVQDHACGLVTGATQVLPGVR
;
A
#
# COMPACT_ATOMS: atom_id res chain seq x y z
N MET A 1 -5.83 13.38 -67.11
CA MET A 1 -4.42 13.08 -67.44
C MET A 1 -3.95 11.92 -66.61
N ALA A 2 -3.82 10.77 -67.23
CA ALA A 2 -3.38 9.52 -66.59
C ALA A 2 -1.86 9.40 -66.71
N VAL A 3 -1.18 8.81 -65.78
CA VAL A 3 0.07 8.04 -65.87
C VAL A 3 0.20 7.31 -64.56
N ALA A 4 -0.05 6.06 -64.40
CA ALA A 4 0.65 4.82 -64.80
C ALA A 4 1.47 4.23 -63.63
N LEU A 5 1.07 3.04 -63.29
CA LEU A 5 1.67 2.05 -62.41
C LEU A 5 3.01 1.53 -62.93
N THR A 6 3.97 1.25 -62.05
CA THR A 6 4.99 0.21 -62.22
C THR A 6 5.32 -0.31 -60.84
N ASP A 7 5.03 -1.44 -60.50
CA ASP A 7 5.38 -2.83 -60.76
C ASP A 7 6.42 -3.38 -59.77
N ALA A 8 6.10 -4.51 -59.31
CA ALA A 8 6.59 -5.37 -58.23
C ALA A 8 8.05 -5.79 -58.33
N GLY A 9 8.67 -6.00 -57.20
CA GLY A 9 9.91 -6.74 -57.00
C GLY A 9 9.75 -7.79 -55.91
N SER A 10 9.31 -8.97 -56.28
CA SER A 10 9.27 -10.15 -55.41
C SER A 10 10.66 -10.75 -55.26
N LEU A 11 11.23 -10.70 -54.07
CA LEU A 11 12.45 -11.44 -53.69
C LEU A 11 12.04 -12.79 -53.09
N SER A 12 12.20 -13.85 -53.88
CA SER A 12 12.05 -15.23 -53.43
C SER A 12 13.27 -15.66 -52.60
N TRP A 13 13.05 -16.04 -51.35
CA TRP A 13 14.06 -16.72 -50.55
C TRP A 13 14.13 -18.21 -50.95
N ARG A 14 15.15 -18.57 -51.71
CA ARG A 14 15.53 -19.99 -51.91
C ARG A 14 16.30 -20.44 -50.67
N ALA A 15 15.71 -21.34 -49.89
CA ALA A 15 16.39 -22.05 -48.82
C ALA A 15 17.47 -22.97 -49.41
N LEU A 16 18.71 -22.72 -49.03
CA LEU A 16 19.84 -23.60 -49.35
C LEU A 16 19.83 -24.74 -48.33
N VAL A 17 19.31 -25.90 -48.71
CA VAL A 17 19.39 -27.13 -47.94
C VAL A 17 20.77 -27.73 -48.22
N ILE A 18 21.67 -27.71 -47.22
CA ILE A 18 22.94 -28.44 -47.25
C ILE A 18 22.64 -29.82 -46.64
N GLU A 19 22.51 -30.85 -47.46
CA GLU A 19 22.48 -32.23 -47.06
C GLU A 19 23.85 -32.65 -46.58
N LEU A 20 24.08 -32.77 -45.25
CA LEU A 20 25.23 -33.43 -44.68
C LEU A 20 24.94 -34.91 -44.60
N GLN A 21 25.50 -35.70 -45.55
CA GLN A 21 25.50 -37.17 -45.45
C GLN A 21 26.46 -37.60 -44.34
N MET A 22 25.91 -37.88 -43.16
CA MET A 22 26.67 -38.50 -42.08
C MET A 22 26.68 -40.02 -42.21
N ARG A 23 27.85 -40.59 -42.30
CA ARG A 23 28.07 -42.05 -42.29
C ARG A 23 27.61 -42.70 -40.97
N PRO A 24 26.95 -43.87 -40.99
CA PRO A 24 26.33 -44.46 -39.81
C PRO A 24 27.37 -45.24 -38.95
N GLY A 25 28.37 -44.58 -38.43
CA GLY A 25 29.34 -45.16 -37.54
C GLY A 25 29.87 -44.25 -36.46
N ALA A 26 29.71 -42.95 -36.60
CA ALA A 26 30.29 -41.95 -35.69
C ALA A 26 29.36 -41.49 -34.54
N VAL A 27 28.09 -41.88 -34.55
CA VAL A 27 27.09 -41.37 -33.60
C VAL A 27 27.12 -42.10 -32.24
N ARG A 28 27.78 -43.26 -32.13
CA ARG A 28 27.80 -44.05 -30.87
C ARG A 28 28.82 -43.57 -29.84
N TYR A 29 29.80 -42.78 -30.19
CA TYR A 29 30.81 -42.32 -29.24
C TYR A 29 30.64 -40.86 -28.77
N ALA A 30 29.84 -40.08 -29.46
CA ALA A 30 29.58 -38.69 -29.07
C ALA A 30 28.57 -38.57 -27.92
N CYS A 31 27.64 -39.53 -27.75
CA CYS A 31 26.66 -39.47 -26.64
C CYS A 31 27.21 -39.96 -25.31
N ALA A 32 28.33 -40.75 -25.28
CA ALA A 32 28.90 -41.26 -24.04
C ALA A 32 29.82 -40.26 -23.31
N VAL A 33 30.34 -39.23 -23.98
CA VAL A 33 31.22 -38.20 -23.38
C VAL A 33 30.43 -37.00 -22.88
N ALA A 34 29.26 -36.73 -23.42
CA ALA A 34 28.39 -35.63 -22.98
C ALA A 34 27.67 -35.85 -21.62
N LEU A 35 27.59 -37.11 -21.18
CA LEU A 35 26.91 -37.48 -19.92
C LEU A 35 27.79 -37.44 -18.66
N LEU A 36 29.11 -37.23 -18.80
CA LEU A 36 30.04 -37.20 -17.67
C LEU A 36 30.44 -35.77 -17.22
N LEU A 37 29.90 -34.73 -17.86
CA LEU A 37 30.16 -33.31 -17.48
C LEU A 37 28.92 -32.61 -16.92
N ALA A 38 27.86 -33.33 -16.58
CA ALA A 38 26.78 -32.79 -15.73
C ALA A 38 27.29 -32.73 -14.28
N GLY A 39 28.31 -31.89 -14.07
CA GLY A 39 28.74 -31.48 -12.74
C GLY A 39 27.53 -30.87 -12.03
N CYS A 40 27.24 -31.37 -10.82
CA CYS A 40 26.28 -30.78 -9.91
C CYS A 40 26.62 -29.29 -9.71
N ALA A 41 26.08 -28.41 -10.55
CA ALA A 41 25.97 -27.00 -10.22
C ALA A 41 24.98 -26.95 -9.06
N ALA A 42 25.49 -26.94 -7.83
CA ALA A 42 24.67 -26.65 -6.66
C ALA A 42 23.99 -25.31 -6.92
N ALA A 43 22.66 -25.29 -6.95
CA ALA A 43 21.91 -24.05 -7.05
C ALA A 43 22.41 -23.13 -5.93
N PRO A 44 22.67 -21.84 -6.21
CA PRO A 44 23.03 -20.90 -5.15
C PRO A 44 21.98 -20.97 -4.05
N PRO A 45 22.38 -20.95 -2.77
CA PRO A 45 21.41 -20.96 -1.67
C PRO A 45 20.44 -19.81 -1.88
N ALA A 46 19.13 -20.12 -1.78
CA ALA A 46 18.10 -19.09 -1.85
C ALA A 46 18.42 -17.99 -0.83
N PRO A 47 18.27 -16.71 -1.19
CA PRO A 47 18.56 -15.62 -0.26
C PRO A 47 17.76 -15.85 1.02
N VAL A 48 18.46 -15.91 2.15
CA VAL A 48 17.86 -16.01 3.47
C VAL A 48 17.03 -14.74 3.64
N ARG A 49 15.72 -14.84 3.53
CA ARG A 49 14.81 -13.76 3.92
C ARG A 49 14.93 -13.70 5.44
N HIS A 50 15.69 -12.75 5.95
CA HIS A 50 15.62 -12.42 7.36
C HIS A 50 14.17 -12.04 7.65
N ALA A 51 13.52 -12.76 8.54
CA ALA A 51 12.21 -12.37 9.04
C ALA A 51 12.34 -10.92 9.55
N SER A 52 11.46 -10.03 9.12
CA SER A 52 11.47 -8.66 9.62
C SER A 52 11.24 -8.71 11.12
N ASP A 53 12.09 -8.03 11.90
CA ASP A 53 11.91 -7.91 13.33
C ASP A 53 10.58 -7.15 13.61
N PRO A 54 9.59 -7.81 14.23
CA PRO A 54 8.26 -7.21 14.43
C PRO A 54 8.27 -6.03 15.41
N ASP A 55 9.30 -5.90 16.23
CA ASP A 55 9.45 -4.83 17.21
C ASP A 55 10.38 -3.69 16.75
N ALA A 56 10.86 -3.72 15.51
CA ALA A 56 11.80 -2.72 15.02
C ALA A 56 11.23 -1.31 15.08
N LEU A 57 9.96 -1.13 14.72
CA LEU A 57 9.29 0.17 14.77
C LEU A 57 9.15 0.69 16.22
N TRP A 58 8.70 -0.16 17.13
CA TRP A 58 8.61 0.20 18.54
C TRP A 58 9.96 0.60 19.13
N ARG A 59 11.00 -0.14 18.78
CA ARG A 59 12.36 0.18 19.22
C ARG A 59 12.83 1.55 18.72
N ILE A 60 12.54 1.90 17.47
CA ILE A 60 12.83 3.25 16.95
C ILE A 60 12.08 4.31 17.77
N VAL A 61 10.78 4.14 17.96
CA VAL A 61 9.96 5.10 18.70
C VAL A 61 10.47 5.24 20.14
N SER A 62 10.59 4.14 20.88
CA SER A 62 10.93 4.17 22.31
C SER A 62 12.35 4.65 22.59
N THR A 63 13.34 4.28 21.76
CA THR A 63 14.75 4.58 22.04
C THR A 63 15.29 5.80 21.29
N ARG A 64 14.65 6.23 20.19
CA ARG A 64 15.16 7.33 19.37
C ARG A 64 14.25 8.55 19.36
N CYS A 65 12.94 8.38 19.46
CA CYS A 65 12.00 9.50 19.41
C CYS A 65 11.60 9.96 20.81
N LEU A 66 11.36 9.03 21.74
CA LEU A 66 10.98 9.35 23.11
C LEU A 66 12.18 9.58 24.04
N ALA A 67 13.41 9.28 23.59
CA ALA A 67 14.62 9.61 24.33
C ALA A 67 14.77 11.13 24.53
N GLU A 68 15.43 11.52 25.64
CA GLU A 68 15.54 12.93 26.03
C GLU A 68 16.30 13.78 25.00
N ALA A 69 17.45 13.32 24.50
CA ALA A 69 18.20 13.95 23.39
C ALA A 69 19.49 13.18 23.08
N PRO A 70 20.09 13.33 21.83
CA PRO A 70 19.47 13.94 20.67
C PRO A 70 18.43 13.01 20.02
N ARG A 71 17.28 13.54 19.65
CA ARG A 71 16.27 12.78 18.91
C ARG A 71 16.75 12.48 17.49
N SER A 72 16.32 11.32 16.97
CA SER A 72 16.58 10.98 15.57
C SER A 72 15.94 12.04 14.63
N PRO A 73 16.62 12.43 13.54
CA PRO A 73 16.04 13.32 12.53
C PRO A 73 14.79 12.73 11.85
N ASP A 74 14.61 11.40 11.91
CA ASP A 74 13.41 10.74 11.38
C ASP A 74 12.16 11.02 12.22
N CYS A 75 12.33 11.46 13.49
CA CYS A 75 11.24 11.82 14.39
C CYS A 75 10.78 13.25 14.10
N ALA A 76 9.86 13.40 13.14
CA ALA A 76 9.38 14.71 12.68
C ALA A 76 8.62 15.48 13.77
N ALA A 77 7.87 14.77 14.64
CA ALA A 77 7.23 15.37 15.81
C ALA A 77 7.06 14.34 16.93
N VAL A 78 7.00 14.84 18.17
CA VAL A 78 6.62 14.07 19.35
C VAL A 78 5.54 14.86 20.09
N TRP A 79 4.35 14.29 20.20
CA TRP A 79 3.20 14.86 20.87
C TRP A 79 2.93 14.15 22.20
N SER A 80 3.18 14.84 23.31
CA SER A 80 3.10 14.27 24.66
C SER A 80 1.78 14.58 25.37
N ASP A 81 0.91 15.39 24.75
CA ASP A 81 -0.39 15.70 25.32
C ASP A 81 -1.31 14.47 25.36
N PRO A 82 -2.18 14.33 26.38
CA PRO A 82 -3.02 13.14 26.57
C PRO A 82 -3.95 12.84 25.39
N ALA A 83 -4.33 13.87 24.60
CA ALA A 83 -5.24 13.69 23.49
C ALA A 83 -4.58 13.04 22.27
N ARG A 84 -3.25 13.11 22.15
CA ARG A 84 -2.51 12.59 21.00
C ARG A 84 -1.58 11.44 21.34
N GLN A 85 -0.70 11.60 22.34
CA GLN A 85 0.27 10.59 22.79
C GLN A 85 0.91 9.83 21.64
N ALA A 86 1.54 10.54 20.69
CA ALA A 86 2.00 9.97 19.43
C ALA A 86 3.30 10.61 18.95
N VAL A 87 3.99 9.86 18.09
CA VAL A 87 5.17 10.28 17.35
C VAL A 87 4.82 10.33 15.87
N VAL A 88 5.26 11.36 15.16
CA VAL A 88 5.27 11.40 13.70
C VAL A 88 6.67 11.03 13.23
N LEU A 89 6.76 9.93 12.50
CA LEU A 89 8.03 9.37 12.03
C LEU A 89 8.08 9.44 10.49
N LYS A 90 9.23 9.88 9.92
CA LYS A 90 9.45 9.77 8.48
C LYS A 90 9.63 8.29 8.12
N ASP A 91 8.77 7.77 7.25
CA ASP A 91 8.94 6.39 6.76
C ASP A 91 10.15 6.29 5.83
N ARG A 92 10.84 5.15 5.90
CA ARG A 92 11.95 4.80 4.99
C ARG A 92 11.45 4.45 3.58
N HIS A 93 10.19 4.04 3.46
CA HIS A 93 9.56 3.71 2.20
C HIS A 93 8.87 4.94 1.63
N GLY A 94 9.08 5.19 0.35
CA GLY A 94 8.50 6.34 -0.34
C GLY A 94 9.13 7.68 0.06
N SER A 95 9.05 8.65 -0.86
CA SER A 95 9.68 9.97 -0.68
C SER A 95 8.88 10.85 0.28
N PHE A 96 7.57 10.67 0.36
CA PHE A 96 6.66 11.61 1.02
C PHE A 96 5.93 11.03 2.24
N GLN A 97 5.93 9.71 2.41
CA GLN A 97 5.19 9.00 3.45
C GLN A 97 5.71 9.29 4.86
N TYR A 98 4.78 9.45 5.79
CA TYR A 98 5.02 9.51 7.23
C TYR A 98 4.17 8.46 7.95
N LEU A 99 4.56 8.14 9.18
CA LEU A 99 3.82 7.27 10.09
C LEU A 99 3.40 8.06 11.32
N LEU A 100 2.16 7.92 11.73
CA LEU A 100 1.77 8.24 13.09
C LEU A 100 1.85 6.97 13.93
N VAL A 101 2.59 7.01 15.03
CA VAL A 101 2.83 5.88 15.92
C VAL A 101 2.52 6.29 17.34
N PRO A 102 1.67 5.56 18.10
CA PRO A 102 1.46 5.82 19.53
C PRO A 102 2.78 5.83 20.29
N SER A 103 2.90 6.74 21.26
CA SER A 103 4.06 6.81 22.18
C SER A 103 4.00 5.77 23.30
N VAL A 104 2.94 4.95 23.32
CA VAL A 104 2.76 3.78 24.17
C VAL A 104 2.67 2.51 23.31
N ARG A 105 2.87 1.35 23.94
CA ARG A 105 2.75 0.09 23.23
C ARG A 105 1.28 -0.20 22.89
N VAL A 106 0.97 -0.29 21.60
CA VAL A 106 -0.31 -0.70 21.04
C VAL A 106 -0.01 -1.62 19.87
N SER A 107 -0.52 -2.84 19.86
CA SER A 107 -0.12 -3.85 18.85
C SER A 107 -0.60 -3.48 17.42
N GLY A 108 -1.85 -3.09 17.28
CA GLY A 108 -2.46 -2.76 15.99
C GLY A 108 -3.95 -2.49 16.12
N ILE A 109 -4.69 -2.55 15.01
CA ILE A 109 -6.14 -2.25 14.96
C ILE A 109 -6.97 -3.14 15.90
N GLU A 110 -6.48 -4.33 16.20
CA GLU A 110 -7.11 -5.31 17.08
C GLU A 110 -6.89 -5.08 18.58
N ASP A 111 -6.04 -4.11 18.94
CA ASP A 111 -5.71 -3.87 20.35
C ASP A 111 -6.92 -3.31 21.11
N PRO A 112 -7.40 -3.99 22.17
CA PRO A 112 -8.57 -3.54 22.90
C PRO A 112 -8.40 -2.17 23.57
N ALA A 113 -7.17 -1.73 23.81
CA ALA A 113 -6.90 -0.41 24.37
C ALA A 113 -7.43 0.72 23.47
N LEU A 114 -7.57 0.51 22.17
CA LEU A 114 -8.12 1.47 21.22
C LEU A 114 -9.62 1.75 21.45
N LEU A 115 -10.32 0.86 22.09
CA LEU A 115 -11.75 0.99 22.40
C LEU A 115 -12.01 1.50 23.81
N SER A 116 -10.99 1.76 24.63
CA SER A 116 -11.15 2.35 25.97
C SER A 116 -11.64 3.80 25.88
N ALA A 117 -12.41 4.26 26.87
CA ALA A 117 -13.08 5.57 26.81
C ALA A 117 -12.13 6.74 26.64
N ASP A 118 -10.91 6.62 27.14
CA ASP A 118 -9.83 7.61 27.15
C ASP A 118 -8.77 7.39 26.06
N ALA A 119 -8.97 6.40 25.17
CA ALA A 119 -8.04 6.18 24.05
C ALA A 119 -8.00 7.42 23.13
N PRO A 120 -6.78 7.90 22.76
CA PRO A 120 -6.64 8.95 21.79
C PRO A 120 -7.22 8.56 20.43
N ASN A 121 -7.84 9.51 19.73
CA ASN A 121 -8.19 9.32 18.33
C ASN A 121 -6.93 9.48 17.45
N TYR A 122 -6.23 8.37 17.22
CA TYR A 122 -4.99 8.37 16.45
C TYR A 122 -5.20 8.75 14.97
N PHE A 123 -6.39 8.50 14.40
CA PHE A 123 -6.70 8.97 13.04
C PHE A 123 -6.84 10.50 12.97
N ALA A 124 -7.39 11.15 14.00
CA ALA A 124 -7.42 12.61 14.07
C ALA A 124 -6.00 13.17 14.10
N SER A 125 -5.14 12.60 14.94
CA SER A 125 -3.72 12.97 15.01
C SER A 125 -2.99 12.73 13.69
N ALA A 126 -3.26 11.61 12.99
CA ALA A 126 -2.69 11.33 11.68
C ALA A 126 -3.18 12.33 10.60
N TRP A 127 -4.44 12.77 10.71
CA TRP A 127 -4.97 13.81 9.83
C TRP A 127 -4.24 15.14 10.00
N ASP A 128 -3.94 15.53 11.23
CA ASP A 128 -3.14 16.74 11.52
C ASP A 128 -1.71 16.59 10.98
N ALA A 129 -1.12 15.40 11.11
CA ALA A 129 0.22 15.11 10.63
C ALA A 129 0.36 15.09 9.09
N ARG A 130 -0.72 15.15 8.31
CA ARG A 130 -0.66 15.25 6.84
C ARG A 130 0.13 16.48 6.35
N SER A 131 0.27 17.49 7.18
CA SER A 131 1.09 18.67 6.90
C SER A 131 2.57 18.33 6.63
N PHE A 132 3.11 17.27 7.24
CA PHE A 132 4.47 16.80 6.98
C PHE A 132 4.61 16.23 5.55
N VAL A 133 3.58 15.56 5.03
CA VAL A 133 3.55 15.09 3.64
C VAL A 133 3.55 16.30 2.68
N ALA A 134 2.74 17.32 2.94
CA ALA A 134 2.72 18.55 2.15
C ALA A 134 4.08 19.29 2.18
N GLN A 135 4.73 19.34 3.34
CA GLN A 135 6.08 19.90 3.49
C GLN A 135 7.11 19.11 2.67
N ALA A 136 7.09 17.77 2.73
CA ALA A 136 7.98 16.92 1.95
C ALA A 136 7.75 17.06 0.44
N LEU A 137 6.50 17.24 0.02
CA LEU A 137 6.12 17.52 -1.37
C LEU A 137 6.56 18.92 -1.84
N GLN A 138 6.81 19.85 -0.91
CA GLN A 138 7.02 21.29 -1.20
C GLN A 138 5.89 21.89 -2.06
N ARG A 139 4.68 21.38 -1.90
CA ARG A 139 3.47 21.76 -2.64
C ARG A 139 2.23 21.61 -1.76
N PRO A 140 1.16 22.39 -2.02
CA PRO A 140 -0.13 22.15 -1.40
C PRO A 140 -0.59 20.71 -1.67
N LEU A 141 -1.08 20.05 -0.64
CA LEU A 141 -1.68 18.72 -0.74
C LEU A 141 -3.20 18.86 -0.53
N PRO A 142 -4.01 18.82 -1.61
CA PRO A 142 -5.45 18.88 -1.51
C PRO A 142 -5.99 17.74 -0.64
N ARG A 143 -6.97 18.04 0.23
CA ARG A 143 -7.50 17.07 1.19
C ARG A 143 -7.93 15.75 0.56
N GLN A 144 -8.54 15.81 -0.63
CA GLN A 144 -9.05 14.64 -1.36
C GLN A 144 -7.96 13.73 -1.93
N TYR A 145 -6.70 14.13 -1.82
CA TYR A 145 -5.55 13.33 -2.23
C TYR A 145 -4.79 12.73 -1.05
N VAL A 146 -5.24 13.01 0.18
CA VAL A 146 -4.67 12.44 1.41
C VAL A 146 -5.31 11.08 1.70
N SER A 147 -4.50 10.13 2.11
CA SER A 147 -4.90 8.82 2.59
C SER A 147 -4.18 8.48 3.89
N LEU A 148 -4.94 8.05 4.88
CA LEU A 148 -4.46 7.50 6.15
C LEU A 148 -4.79 6.01 6.16
N ALA A 149 -3.81 5.13 6.32
CA ALA A 149 -4.04 3.69 6.25
C ALA A 149 -3.52 2.96 7.49
N LEU A 150 -4.35 2.10 8.05
CA LEU A 150 -4.03 1.21 9.16
C LEU A 150 -4.24 -0.24 8.70
N ASN A 151 -3.17 -1.01 8.71
CA ASN A 151 -3.15 -2.40 8.24
C ASN A 151 -3.67 -3.38 9.29
N SER A 152 -4.25 -4.47 8.85
CA SER A 152 -4.51 -5.64 9.68
C SER A 152 -3.21 -6.35 10.08
N PRO A 153 -3.22 -7.28 11.08
CA PRO A 153 -2.07 -8.15 11.36
C PRO A 153 -1.58 -8.96 10.17
N HIS A 154 -2.48 -9.27 9.21
CA HIS A 154 -2.12 -10.03 8.01
C HIS A 154 -1.43 -9.15 6.96
N GLY A 155 -1.63 -7.83 7.02
CA GLY A 155 -1.08 -6.85 6.10
C GLY A 155 0.17 -6.12 6.59
N ARG A 156 0.45 -6.12 7.91
CA ARG A 156 1.59 -5.41 8.51
C ARG A 156 2.78 -6.34 8.77
N SER A 157 3.95 -5.73 8.97
CA SER A 157 5.19 -6.40 9.37
C SER A 157 5.68 -6.01 10.77
N GLN A 158 5.04 -5.03 11.41
CA GLN A 158 5.43 -4.47 12.70
C GLN A 158 4.30 -4.66 13.73
N GLU A 159 4.66 -5.09 14.95
CA GLU A 159 3.73 -5.29 16.06
C GLU A 159 3.64 -4.02 16.95
N GLN A 160 3.60 -2.88 16.31
CA GLN A 160 3.29 -1.58 16.90
C GLN A 160 2.31 -0.89 15.96
N LEU A 161 1.20 -0.37 16.49
CA LEU A 161 0.24 0.41 15.70
C LEU A 161 0.95 1.55 14.98
N HIS A 162 0.71 1.66 13.69
CA HIS A 162 1.18 2.76 12.88
C HIS A 162 0.17 3.07 11.78
N ILE A 163 -0.17 4.34 11.65
CA ILE A 163 -1.04 4.82 10.59
C ILE A 163 -0.14 5.45 9.53
N HIS A 164 -0.18 4.88 8.32
CA HIS A 164 0.53 5.42 7.15
C HIS A 164 -0.18 6.68 6.66
N ILE A 165 0.55 7.77 6.55
CA ILE A 165 0.07 9.07 6.09
C ILE A 165 0.70 9.32 4.74
N ASP A 166 -0.08 9.25 3.67
CA ASP A 166 0.42 9.34 2.31
C ASP A 166 -0.64 9.88 1.35
N CYS A 167 -0.32 9.87 0.07
CA CYS A 167 -1.24 10.23 -1.00
C CYS A 167 -2.15 9.05 -1.38
N LEU A 168 -3.38 9.37 -1.76
CA LEU A 168 -4.29 8.41 -2.37
C LEU A 168 -3.84 8.09 -3.80
N ARG A 169 -3.97 6.85 -4.22
CA ARG A 169 -3.65 6.42 -5.58
C ARG A 169 -4.59 7.06 -6.61
N PRO A 170 -4.08 7.43 -7.81
CA PRO A 170 -4.90 8.00 -8.87
C PRO A 170 -6.05 7.09 -9.32
N ASP A 171 -5.82 5.79 -9.46
CA ASP A 171 -6.83 4.81 -9.86
C ASP A 171 -7.92 4.64 -8.78
N VAL A 172 -7.54 4.65 -7.51
CA VAL A 172 -8.47 4.60 -6.36
C VAL A 172 -9.28 5.88 -6.27
N TYR A 173 -8.62 7.04 -6.39
CA TYR A 173 -9.32 8.33 -6.42
C TYR A 173 -10.39 8.35 -7.51
N ALA A 174 -10.04 7.96 -8.74
CA ALA A 174 -10.99 7.89 -9.86
C ALA A 174 -12.16 6.92 -9.57
N ALA A 175 -11.87 5.74 -8.99
CA ALA A 175 -12.90 4.77 -8.62
C ALA A 175 -13.86 5.33 -7.54
N LEU A 176 -13.35 6.01 -6.53
CA LEU A 176 -14.17 6.66 -5.50
C LEU A 176 -15.02 7.80 -6.09
N GLN A 177 -14.47 8.59 -7.02
CA GLN A 177 -15.24 9.64 -7.70
C GLN A 177 -16.41 9.07 -8.52
N ARG A 178 -16.22 7.95 -9.22
CA ARG A 178 -17.32 7.30 -9.96
C ARG A 178 -18.45 6.80 -9.05
N GLN A 179 -18.10 6.38 -7.83
CA GLN A 179 -19.03 5.80 -6.86
C GLN A 179 -19.55 6.81 -5.83
N ARG A 180 -19.06 8.05 -5.81
CA ARG A 180 -19.28 9.04 -4.74
C ARG A 180 -20.76 9.23 -4.37
N MET A 181 -21.67 9.20 -5.37
CA MET A 181 -23.11 9.39 -5.17
C MET A 181 -23.78 8.22 -4.45
N LYS A 182 -23.11 7.07 -4.37
CA LYS A 182 -23.59 5.86 -3.69
C LYS A 182 -22.99 5.68 -2.30
N ILE A 183 -21.93 6.45 -1.96
CA ILE A 183 -21.29 6.36 -0.65
C ILE A 183 -22.00 7.31 0.30
N GLY A 184 -22.73 6.74 1.28
CA GLY A 184 -23.51 7.47 2.27
C GLY A 184 -22.92 7.37 3.68
N PRO A 185 -23.62 7.89 4.70
CA PRO A 185 -23.13 7.93 6.08
C PRO A 185 -23.14 6.58 6.82
N LYS A 186 -23.67 5.54 6.20
CA LYS A 186 -23.69 4.17 6.73
C LYS A 186 -22.73 3.29 5.96
N TRP A 187 -22.12 2.31 6.62
CA TRP A 187 -21.27 1.32 5.98
C TRP A 187 -22.05 0.48 4.97
N HIS A 188 -21.52 0.35 3.77
CA HIS A 188 -22.01 -0.54 2.72
C HIS A 188 -20.87 -0.97 1.79
N ALA A 189 -21.04 -2.07 1.09
CA ALA A 189 -20.06 -2.53 0.12
C ALA A 189 -20.00 -1.58 -1.09
N LEU A 190 -18.78 -1.24 -1.53
CA LEU A 190 -18.60 -0.55 -2.80
C LEU A 190 -19.10 -1.42 -3.97
N ALA A 191 -19.64 -0.79 -5.00
CA ALA A 191 -20.10 -1.48 -6.21
C ALA A 191 -18.93 -1.98 -7.06
N GLU A 192 -17.79 -1.28 -7.03
CA GLU A 192 -16.56 -1.63 -7.75
C GLU A 192 -15.45 -1.91 -6.75
N PRO A 193 -14.64 -2.96 -6.95
CA PRO A 193 -13.49 -3.24 -6.10
C PRO A 193 -12.41 -2.14 -6.22
N LEU A 194 -11.64 -1.94 -5.16
CA LEU A 194 -10.42 -1.15 -5.18
C LEU A 194 -9.23 -2.11 -5.17
N ARG A 195 -8.30 -1.95 -6.09
CA ARG A 195 -7.11 -2.81 -6.20
C ARG A 195 -7.40 -4.32 -6.28
N GLY A 196 -8.59 -4.68 -6.79
CA GLY A 196 -9.03 -6.08 -6.88
C GLY A 196 -9.73 -6.60 -5.62
N HIS A 197 -9.83 -5.83 -4.56
CA HIS A 197 -10.46 -6.21 -3.30
C HIS A 197 -11.75 -5.44 -3.04
N MET A 198 -12.72 -6.11 -2.41
CA MET A 198 -13.98 -5.48 -2.00
C MET A 198 -13.77 -4.67 -0.73
N TYR A 199 -14.33 -3.48 -0.71
CA TYR A 199 -14.29 -2.56 0.42
C TYR A 199 -15.70 -2.22 0.90
N LEU A 200 -15.86 -2.12 2.20
CA LEU A 200 -16.94 -1.36 2.82
C LEU A 200 -16.55 0.11 2.79
N ALA A 201 -17.52 0.98 2.56
CA ALA A 201 -17.30 2.42 2.55
C ALA A 201 -18.42 3.16 3.29
N ARG A 202 -18.07 4.30 3.90
CA ARG A 202 -19.01 5.28 4.43
C ARG A 202 -18.43 6.69 4.33
N THR A 203 -19.28 7.70 4.34
CA THR A 203 -18.86 9.10 4.50
C THR A 203 -18.89 9.52 5.96
N LEU A 204 -18.03 10.49 6.28
CA LEU A 204 -18.03 11.24 7.52
C LEU A 204 -17.89 12.73 7.18
N GLU A 205 -18.73 13.58 7.75
CA GLU A 205 -18.68 15.04 7.54
C GLU A 205 -17.64 15.69 8.46
N GLY A 206 -17.11 16.84 8.04
CA GLY A 206 -16.25 17.69 8.84
C GLY A 206 -14.87 17.94 8.23
N ASP A 207 -14.23 18.99 8.70
CA ASP A 207 -12.85 19.33 8.37
C ASP A 207 -11.85 18.48 9.17
N ALA A 208 -12.21 18.15 10.40
CA ALA A 208 -11.47 17.31 11.34
C ALA A 208 -12.15 15.97 11.56
N LEU A 209 -11.39 14.96 11.98
CA LEU A 209 -11.89 13.63 12.35
C LEU A 209 -12.31 13.61 13.83
N GLU A 210 -13.44 14.22 14.16
CA GLU A 210 -13.96 14.27 15.53
C GLU A 210 -14.40 12.88 16.04
N GLN A 211 -15.00 12.07 15.16
CA GLN A 211 -15.37 10.70 15.47
C GLN A 211 -14.20 9.76 15.16
N ASP A 212 -13.91 8.83 16.07
CA ASP A 212 -12.85 7.84 15.86
C ASP A 212 -13.25 6.79 14.82
N PRO A 213 -12.54 6.70 13.69
CA PRO A 213 -12.81 5.73 12.63
C PRO A 213 -12.73 4.26 13.08
N ILE A 214 -11.86 3.94 14.05
CA ILE A 214 -11.74 2.57 14.59
C ILE A 214 -13.00 2.18 15.34
N ARG A 215 -13.53 3.07 16.19
CA ARG A 215 -14.80 2.85 16.91
C ARG A 215 -15.97 2.74 15.94
N LEU A 216 -16.03 3.63 14.93
CA LEU A 216 -17.07 3.57 13.90
C LEU A 216 -17.06 2.26 13.10
N LEU A 217 -15.88 1.64 12.92
CA LEU A 217 -15.80 0.31 12.33
C LEU A 217 -16.22 -0.77 13.33
N ALA A 218 -15.70 -0.73 14.56
CA ALA A 218 -16.02 -1.69 15.61
C ALA A 218 -17.54 -1.80 15.87
N ASP A 219 -18.21 -0.65 15.97
CA ASP A 219 -19.65 -0.57 16.20
C ASP A 219 -20.51 -1.13 15.05
N ALA A 220 -19.93 -1.22 13.86
CA ALA A 220 -20.62 -1.71 12.66
C ALA A 220 -20.37 -3.21 12.40
N LEU A 221 -19.42 -3.80 13.09
CA LEU A 221 -19.10 -5.21 12.88
C LEU A 221 -20.14 -6.12 13.56
N ALA A 222 -20.40 -7.28 12.96
CA ALA A 222 -21.18 -8.33 13.58
C ALA A 222 -20.49 -8.85 14.84
N ALA A 223 -21.27 -9.41 15.78
CA ALA A 223 -20.77 -9.84 17.09
C ALA A 223 -19.67 -10.92 17.04
N ASP A 224 -19.62 -11.69 15.96
CA ASP A 224 -18.62 -12.72 15.68
C ASP A 224 -17.42 -12.24 14.83
N ALA A 225 -17.46 -10.97 14.39
CA ALA A 225 -16.39 -10.37 13.59
C ALA A 225 -15.35 -9.70 14.50
N SER A 226 -14.10 -9.70 14.05
CA SER A 226 -12.98 -9.10 14.77
C SER A 226 -12.32 -8.00 13.95
N LEU A 227 -11.97 -6.88 14.59
CA LEU A 227 -11.14 -5.84 14.00
C LEU A 227 -9.82 -6.37 13.45
N ARG A 228 -9.32 -7.48 14.02
CA ARG A 228 -8.10 -8.18 13.58
C ARG A 228 -8.13 -8.53 12.09
N ASP A 229 -9.32 -8.80 11.54
CA ASP A 229 -9.48 -9.21 10.15
C ASP A 229 -9.53 -8.04 9.18
N TYR A 230 -9.58 -6.80 9.68
CA TYR A 230 -9.82 -5.63 8.86
C TYR A 230 -8.60 -4.70 8.78
N SER A 231 -8.45 -4.05 7.64
CA SER A 231 -7.73 -2.78 7.54
C SER A 231 -8.73 -1.62 7.50
N LEU A 232 -8.27 -0.44 7.89
CA LEU A 232 -9.06 0.77 7.87
C LEU A 232 -8.29 1.89 7.17
N VAL A 233 -8.97 2.54 6.23
CA VAL A 233 -8.42 3.69 5.50
C VAL A 233 -9.35 4.87 5.65
N VAL A 234 -8.78 6.06 5.84
CA VAL A 234 -9.49 7.33 5.81
C VAL A 234 -8.92 8.17 4.68
N ALA A 235 -9.71 8.42 3.66
CA ALA A 235 -9.38 9.35 2.59
C ALA A 235 -10.11 10.68 2.81
N GLY A 236 -9.40 11.80 2.69
CA GLY A 236 -10.05 13.11 2.67
C GLY A 236 -10.99 13.22 1.47
N ALA A 237 -12.10 13.95 1.61
CA ALA A 237 -13.08 14.08 0.56
C ALA A 237 -13.74 15.46 0.54
N GLN A 238 -14.31 15.79 -0.61
CA GLN A 238 -15.43 16.73 -0.73
C GLN A 238 -16.70 15.91 -0.92
N LEU A 239 -17.67 16.09 -0.03
CA LEU A 239 -18.94 15.36 -0.08
C LEU A 239 -19.79 15.82 -1.26
N GLN A 240 -20.96 15.18 -1.44
CA GLN A 240 -21.84 15.43 -2.58
C GLN A 240 -22.30 16.90 -2.66
N ASP A 241 -22.48 17.56 -1.53
CA ASP A 241 -22.88 18.96 -1.37
C ASP A 241 -21.71 19.96 -1.40
N GLY A 242 -20.48 19.46 -1.67
CA GLY A 242 -19.26 20.27 -1.70
C GLY A 242 -18.66 20.56 -0.32
N ARG A 243 -19.28 20.14 0.78
CA ARG A 243 -18.73 20.29 2.13
C ARG A 243 -17.51 19.37 2.32
N PRO A 244 -16.56 19.79 3.16
CA PRO A 244 -15.44 18.93 3.52
C PRO A 244 -15.93 17.69 4.29
N GLY A 245 -15.22 16.59 4.07
CA GLY A 245 -15.52 15.34 4.73
C GLY A 245 -14.45 14.30 4.47
N PHE A 246 -14.81 13.05 4.72
CA PHE A 246 -13.96 11.89 4.57
C PHE A 246 -14.73 10.73 3.95
N VAL A 247 -14.04 9.86 3.28
CA VAL A 247 -14.50 8.52 2.94
C VAL A 247 -13.68 7.54 3.79
N LEU A 248 -14.36 6.79 4.64
CA LEU A 248 -13.80 5.69 5.41
C LEU A 248 -13.97 4.42 4.57
N LEU A 249 -12.89 3.63 4.47
CA LEU A 249 -12.85 2.39 3.71
C LEU A 249 -12.35 1.28 4.63
N ALA A 250 -13.01 0.12 4.62
CA ALA A 250 -12.55 -1.06 5.34
C ALA A 250 -12.58 -2.28 4.43
N THR A 251 -11.50 -3.07 4.40
CA THR A 251 -11.48 -4.36 3.71
C THR A 251 -11.13 -5.47 4.67
N ARG A 252 -11.78 -6.61 4.49
CA ARG A 252 -11.57 -7.80 5.32
C ARG A 252 -10.55 -8.72 4.67
N GLN A 253 -9.68 -9.30 5.49
CA GLN A 253 -8.78 -10.37 5.07
C GLN A 253 -9.55 -11.53 4.44
N ASP A 254 -9.07 -12.00 3.29
CA ASP A 254 -9.58 -13.18 2.61
C ASP A 254 -8.45 -13.90 1.87
N ALA A 255 -8.07 -15.04 2.41
CA ALA A 255 -6.99 -15.86 1.83
C ALA A 255 -7.32 -16.40 0.42
N ARG A 256 -8.60 -16.55 0.08
CA ARG A 256 -9.02 -17.09 -1.24
C ARG A 256 -8.78 -16.08 -2.36
N SER A 257 -9.00 -14.81 -2.09
CA SER A 257 -8.73 -13.71 -3.03
C SER A 257 -7.30 -13.15 -2.92
N GLY A 258 -6.51 -13.63 -1.94
CA GLY A 258 -5.19 -13.08 -1.64
C GLY A 258 -5.24 -11.74 -0.89
N ASN A 259 -6.42 -11.29 -0.46
CA ASN A 259 -6.58 -10.06 0.31
C ASN A 259 -6.00 -10.23 1.72
N ARG A 260 -4.94 -9.50 2.00
CA ARG A 260 -4.29 -9.46 3.32
C ARG A 260 -4.85 -8.37 4.23
N ALA A 261 -5.88 -7.65 3.82
CA ALA A 261 -6.36 -6.44 4.47
C ALA A 261 -5.21 -5.46 4.75
N SER A 262 -4.52 -5.05 3.69
CA SER A 262 -3.49 -4.01 3.72
C SER A 262 -4.07 -2.71 3.18
N GLY A 263 -4.30 -1.74 4.06
CA GLY A 263 -4.82 -0.42 3.66
C GLY A 263 -3.85 0.39 2.79
N GLU A 264 -2.55 0.10 2.86
CA GLU A 264 -1.53 0.76 2.02
C GLU A 264 -1.68 0.45 0.53
N GLU A 265 -2.40 -0.61 0.15
CA GLU A 265 -2.62 -0.91 -1.27
C GLU A 265 -3.33 0.22 -2.03
N VAL A 266 -4.06 1.09 -1.32
CA VAL A 266 -4.74 2.26 -1.90
C VAL A 266 -3.89 3.53 -1.86
N GLN A 267 -2.64 3.47 -1.35
CA GLN A 267 -1.72 4.60 -1.23
C GLN A 267 -0.70 4.63 -2.37
N ASP A 268 -0.25 5.84 -2.71
CA ASP A 268 0.74 6.12 -3.76
C ASP A 268 1.92 6.92 -3.20
N HIS A 269 3.03 6.24 -2.95
CA HIS A 269 4.25 6.83 -2.40
C HIS A 269 4.93 7.84 -3.34
N ALA A 270 4.54 7.89 -4.62
CA ALA A 270 4.99 8.90 -5.57
C ALA A 270 4.10 10.14 -5.59
N CYS A 271 2.95 10.11 -4.91
CA CYS A 271 1.95 11.18 -4.90
C CYS A 271 1.55 11.67 -6.29
N GLY A 272 1.28 10.74 -7.22
CA GLY A 272 1.03 11.02 -8.64
C GLY A 272 -0.07 12.04 -8.90
N LEU A 273 -1.12 12.09 -8.04
CA LEU A 273 -2.18 13.11 -8.13
C LEU A 273 -1.67 14.55 -7.92
N VAL A 274 -0.52 14.71 -7.26
CA VAL A 274 0.10 16.03 -6.99
C VAL A 274 1.30 16.27 -7.87
N THR A 275 2.15 15.25 -8.06
CA THR A 275 3.43 15.35 -8.77
C THR A 275 3.29 15.15 -10.27
N GLY A 276 2.22 14.52 -10.74
CA GLY A 276 2.08 14.04 -12.12
C GLY A 276 2.92 12.79 -12.42
N ALA A 277 3.61 12.23 -11.43
CA ALA A 277 4.40 11.02 -11.60
C ALA A 277 3.49 9.78 -11.70
N THR A 278 3.74 8.93 -12.68
CA THR A 278 3.08 7.62 -12.75
C THR A 278 3.86 6.64 -11.88
N GLN A 279 3.19 5.97 -10.96
CA GLN A 279 3.81 4.90 -10.18
C GLN A 279 4.17 3.75 -11.12
N VAL A 280 5.47 3.55 -11.36
CA VAL A 280 5.95 2.36 -12.07
C VAL A 280 5.82 1.20 -11.08
N LEU A 281 4.85 0.31 -11.29
CA LEU A 281 4.74 -0.93 -10.53
C LEU A 281 6.04 -1.71 -10.74
N PRO A 282 6.74 -2.15 -9.68
CA PRO A 282 7.82 -3.11 -9.83
C PRO A 282 7.22 -4.34 -10.53
N GLY A 283 7.80 -4.68 -11.69
CA GLY A 283 7.28 -5.71 -12.56
C GLY A 283 7.08 -7.02 -11.80
N VAL A 284 5.87 -7.57 -11.90
CA VAL A 284 5.59 -8.96 -11.61
C VAL A 284 6.40 -9.77 -12.64
N ARG A 285 7.53 -10.33 -12.21
CA ARG A 285 8.26 -11.38 -12.94
C ARG A 285 7.93 -12.72 -12.33
#